data_6507f39b240a3061a614b03c332fde8a
#
_entry.id   6507f39b240a3061a614b03c332fde8a
#
_cell.length_a   1.000
_cell.length_b   1.000
_cell.length_c   1.000
_cell.angle_alpha   90.00
_cell.angle_beta   90.00
_cell.angle_gamma   90.00
#
_symmetry.space_group_name_H-M   'P 1'
#
loop_
_entity.id
_entity.type
_entity.pdbx_description
1 polymer ?
#
loop_
_entity_poly.entity_id
_entity_poly.type
_entity_poly.pdbx_seq_one_letter_code
_entity_poly.pdbx_strand_id
1 'polypeptide(L)'
;SFLIDGEILVDAGTGVGDLSLEEMCAVESIFITHSHLDHILSIGLLADSVTRRRRAAQRPPIKVHALPETLAALRTHIFNGVIWPDFTRLPDPVAPVMAFVPVELGQTVQAGDHWVEVLPAAHTVPAVGYAVWRGTPRSAPAWVYSGDTGPNPALWLRLSNLEVGALVIETAFRDDEHELADISRHLCPAQLGVELANLVRPTDVYITHIKPGEVEAVMAEISAQSTHHRITALVTGATLNLAG
;
A
#
# COMPACT_ATOMS: atom_id res chain seq x y z
N SER A 1 -6.51 0.04 0.25
CA SER A 1 -5.94 0.46 -1.05
C SER A 1 -5.90 1.98 -1.13
N PHE A 2 -4.91 2.53 -1.85
CA PHE A 2 -4.73 3.98 -2.02
C PHE A 2 -4.58 4.32 -3.51
N LEU A 3 -5.40 5.25 -3.99
CA LEU A 3 -5.29 5.79 -5.35
C LEU A 3 -4.49 7.10 -5.32
N ILE A 4 -3.37 7.16 -6.03
CA ILE A 4 -2.48 8.32 -6.10
C ILE A 4 -2.64 8.97 -7.47
N ASP A 5 -3.02 10.24 -7.48
CA ASP A 5 -3.23 11.09 -8.67
C ASP A 5 -4.01 10.41 -9.83
N GLY A 6 -4.87 9.45 -9.48
CA GLY A 6 -5.74 8.75 -10.44
C GLY A 6 -5.06 7.66 -11.29
N GLU A 7 -3.74 7.47 -11.19
CA GLU A 7 -2.98 6.58 -12.09
C GLU A 7 -2.24 5.46 -11.37
N ILE A 8 -1.90 5.64 -10.10
CA ILE A 8 -1.18 4.64 -9.30
C ILE A 8 -2.10 4.11 -8.20
N LEU A 9 -2.22 2.81 -8.12
CA LEU A 9 -2.91 2.14 -7.02
C LEU A 9 -1.87 1.44 -6.13
N VAL A 10 -1.90 1.74 -4.83
CA VAL A 10 -1.13 0.99 -3.83
C VAL A 10 -2.09 0.05 -3.12
N ASP A 11 -1.81 -1.23 -3.23
CA ASP A 11 -2.67 -2.37 -2.97
C ASP A 11 -3.95 -2.40 -3.83
N ALA A 12 -4.47 -3.58 -4.07
CA ALA A 12 -5.67 -3.81 -4.85
C ALA A 12 -6.63 -4.75 -4.11
N GLY A 13 -6.83 -4.47 -2.84
CA GLY A 13 -7.71 -5.22 -1.94
C GLY A 13 -9.02 -4.50 -1.67
N THR A 14 -9.32 -4.30 -0.39
CA THR A 14 -10.52 -3.57 0.04
C THR A 14 -10.49 -2.11 -0.41
N GLY A 15 -11.65 -1.54 -0.74
CA GLY A 15 -11.82 -0.16 -1.18
C GLY A 15 -11.72 0.06 -2.70
N VAL A 16 -11.13 -0.85 -3.48
CA VAL A 16 -11.09 -0.74 -4.96
C VAL A 16 -12.49 -0.74 -5.57
N GLY A 17 -13.45 -1.42 -4.94
CA GLY A 17 -14.84 -1.45 -5.38
C GLY A 17 -15.57 -0.11 -5.27
N ASP A 18 -15.02 0.86 -4.54
CA ASP A 18 -15.57 2.21 -4.41
C ASP A 18 -15.16 3.13 -5.58
N LEU A 19 -14.16 2.70 -6.36
CA LEU A 19 -13.72 3.44 -7.55
C LEU A 19 -14.77 3.32 -8.67
N SER A 20 -14.99 4.42 -9.34
CA SER A 20 -15.76 4.41 -10.60
C SER A 20 -15.01 3.61 -11.67
N LEU A 21 -15.75 3.14 -12.67
CA LEU A 21 -15.13 2.44 -13.81
C LEU A 21 -14.15 3.32 -14.59
N GLU A 22 -14.34 4.63 -14.57
CA GLU A 22 -13.42 5.59 -15.19
C GLU A 22 -12.11 5.65 -14.44
N GLU A 23 -12.14 5.77 -13.11
CA GLU A 23 -10.96 5.73 -12.25
C GLU A 23 -10.22 4.39 -12.36
N MET A 24 -10.94 3.26 -12.32
CA MET A 24 -10.31 1.94 -12.53
C MET A 24 -9.61 1.85 -13.89
N CYS A 25 -10.21 2.40 -14.96
CA CYS A 25 -9.61 2.42 -16.29
C CYS A 25 -8.40 3.33 -16.38
N ALA A 26 -8.28 4.35 -15.54
CA ALA A 26 -7.16 5.28 -15.51
C ALA A 26 -5.91 4.69 -14.86
N VAL A 27 -6.05 3.69 -14.00
CA VAL A 27 -4.91 3.03 -13.32
C VAL A 27 -3.91 2.47 -14.34
N GLU A 28 -2.65 2.90 -14.25
CA GLU A 28 -1.55 2.43 -15.09
C GLU A 28 -0.58 1.52 -14.35
N SER A 29 -0.45 1.71 -13.03
CA SER A 29 0.45 0.92 -12.18
C SER A 29 -0.22 0.55 -10.86
N ILE A 30 0.00 -0.69 -10.44
CA ILE A 30 -0.44 -1.21 -9.14
C ILE A 30 0.83 -1.64 -8.39
N PHE A 31 1.00 -1.17 -7.16
CA PHE A 31 2.08 -1.56 -6.27
C PHE A 31 1.49 -2.37 -5.11
N ILE A 32 1.78 -3.67 -5.05
CA ILE A 32 1.25 -4.56 -4.02
C ILE A 32 2.26 -4.71 -2.90
N THR A 33 1.83 -4.43 -1.67
CA THR A 33 2.68 -4.56 -0.49
C THR A 33 2.99 -6.00 -0.14
N HIS A 34 1.99 -6.87 -0.12
CA HIS A 34 2.12 -8.30 0.19
C HIS A 34 0.89 -9.09 -0.28
N SER A 35 0.91 -10.41 -0.05
CA SER A 35 -0.07 -11.34 -0.64
C SER A 35 -1.32 -11.62 0.21
N HIS A 36 -1.53 -10.94 1.35
CA HIS A 36 -2.76 -11.15 2.11
C HIS A 36 -3.99 -10.66 1.35
N LEU A 37 -5.10 -11.33 1.60
CA LEU A 37 -6.29 -11.21 0.77
C LEU A 37 -6.88 -9.78 0.75
N ASP A 38 -6.88 -9.09 1.87
CA ASP A 38 -7.36 -7.72 2.01
C ASP A 38 -6.54 -6.68 1.23
N HIS A 39 -5.33 -7.06 0.78
CA HIS A 39 -4.46 -6.25 -0.09
C HIS A 39 -4.55 -6.62 -1.57
N ILE A 40 -5.11 -7.80 -1.93
CA ILE A 40 -5.14 -8.30 -3.32
C ILE A 40 -6.52 -8.73 -3.81
N LEU A 41 -7.54 -8.77 -2.95
CA LEU A 41 -8.86 -9.34 -3.25
C LEU A 41 -9.47 -8.81 -4.55
N SER A 42 -9.33 -7.53 -4.82
CA SER A 42 -10.00 -6.87 -5.94
C SER A 42 -9.18 -6.81 -7.23
N ILE A 43 -7.92 -7.28 -7.23
CA ILE A 43 -7.03 -7.16 -8.40
C ILE A 43 -7.60 -7.85 -9.65
N GLY A 44 -8.19 -9.03 -9.46
CA GLY A 44 -8.82 -9.77 -10.55
C GLY A 44 -10.11 -9.12 -11.04
N LEU A 45 -10.92 -8.59 -10.12
CA LEU A 45 -12.17 -7.88 -10.44
C LEU A 45 -11.90 -6.58 -11.18
N LEU A 46 -10.85 -5.84 -10.78
CA LEU A 46 -10.39 -4.64 -11.49
C LEU A 46 -9.99 -5.01 -12.93
N ALA A 47 -9.13 -6.02 -13.10
CA ALA A 47 -8.69 -6.48 -14.42
C ALA A 47 -9.86 -6.79 -15.35
N ASP A 48 -10.83 -7.56 -14.87
CA ASP A 48 -12.03 -7.93 -15.62
C ASP A 48 -12.84 -6.69 -16.01
N SER A 49 -13.12 -5.83 -15.04
CA SER A 49 -13.94 -4.63 -15.24
C SER A 49 -13.38 -3.69 -16.30
N VAL A 50 -12.04 -3.52 -16.37
CA VAL A 50 -11.42 -2.54 -17.28
C VAL A 50 -11.05 -3.12 -18.65
N THR A 51 -11.02 -4.43 -18.80
CA THR A 51 -10.54 -5.14 -20.01
C THR A 51 -11.12 -4.58 -21.30
N ARG A 52 -12.45 -4.50 -21.38
CA ARG A 52 -13.13 -4.07 -22.62
C ARG A 52 -12.78 -2.62 -23.00
N ARG A 53 -12.77 -1.71 -22.02
CA ARG A 53 -12.52 -0.28 -22.26
C ARG A 53 -11.05 -0.01 -22.58
N ARG A 54 -10.13 -0.62 -21.82
CA ARG A 54 -8.69 -0.45 -22.06
C ARG A 54 -8.28 -1.00 -23.42
N ARG A 55 -8.84 -2.16 -23.81
CA ARG A 55 -8.61 -2.73 -25.15
C ARG A 55 -9.14 -1.81 -26.27
N ALA A 56 -10.36 -1.31 -26.15
CA ALA A 56 -10.93 -0.38 -27.13
C ALA A 56 -10.09 0.93 -27.27
N ALA A 57 -9.50 1.39 -26.18
CA ALA A 57 -8.62 2.55 -26.15
C ALA A 57 -7.14 2.22 -26.45
N GLN A 58 -6.82 0.96 -26.77
CA GLN A 58 -5.45 0.46 -27.06
C GLN A 58 -4.45 0.83 -25.95
N ARG A 59 -4.89 0.84 -24.67
CA ARG A 59 -4.01 1.14 -23.55
C ARG A 59 -3.02 0.00 -23.28
N PRO A 60 -1.80 0.31 -22.83
CA PRO A 60 -0.84 -0.71 -22.46
C PRO A 60 -1.32 -1.52 -21.25
N PRO A 61 -0.75 -2.70 -20.99
CA PRO A 61 -1.04 -3.48 -19.78
C PRO A 61 -0.82 -2.67 -18.51
N ILE A 62 -1.69 -2.83 -17.51
CA ILE A 62 -1.48 -2.32 -16.15
C ILE A 62 -0.27 -3.05 -15.56
N LYS A 63 0.75 -2.30 -15.13
CA LYS A 63 1.92 -2.88 -14.50
C LYS A 63 1.64 -3.19 -13.03
N VAL A 64 1.78 -4.45 -12.63
CA VAL A 64 1.63 -4.89 -11.25
C VAL A 64 3.02 -5.13 -10.66
N HIS A 65 3.45 -4.20 -9.83
CA HIS A 65 4.75 -4.20 -9.16
C HIS A 65 4.61 -4.85 -7.77
N ALA A 66 5.40 -5.86 -7.47
CA ALA A 66 5.47 -6.50 -6.16
C ALA A 66 6.76 -7.33 -6.02
N LEU A 67 7.04 -7.80 -4.81
CA LEU A 67 8.09 -8.79 -4.60
C LEU A 67 7.83 -10.06 -5.44
N PRO A 68 8.87 -10.77 -5.88
CA PRO A 68 8.73 -12.01 -6.65
C PRO A 68 7.80 -13.03 -5.97
N GLU A 69 7.88 -13.16 -4.65
CA GLU A 69 7.05 -14.07 -3.86
C GLU A 69 5.56 -13.68 -3.89
N THR A 70 5.26 -12.40 -3.81
CA THR A 70 3.89 -11.88 -3.92
C THR A 70 3.33 -12.12 -5.33
N LEU A 71 4.13 -11.88 -6.38
CA LEU A 71 3.73 -12.17 -7.77
C LEU A 71 3.52 -13.67 -7.98
N ALA A 72 4.34 -14.52 -7.36
CA ALA A 72 4.17 -15.96 -7.41
C ALA A 72 2.88 -16.40 -6.71
N ALA A 73 2.55 -15.82 -5.55
CA ALA A 73 1.29 -16.06 -4.85
C ALA A 73 0.08 -15.67 -5.69
N LEU A 74 0.08 -14.48 -6.32
CA LEU A 74 -0.97 -14.05 -7.24
C LEU A 74 -1.17 -15.02 -8.40
N ARG A 75 -0.07 -15.48 -9.00
CA ARG A 75 -0.12 -16.40 -10.13
C ARG A 75 -0.63 -17.79 -9.73
N THR A 76 -0.22 -18.28 -8.56
CA THR A 76 -0.56 -19.62 -8.09
C THR A 76 -1.98 -19.69 -7.52
N HIS A 77 -2.42 -18.66 -6.81
CA HIS A 77 -3.63 -18.75 -5.99
C HIS A 77 -4.78 -17.88 -6.51
N ILE A 78 -4.51 -16.84 -7.30
CA ILE A 78 -5.56 -15.96 -7.83
C ILE A 78 -5.72 -16.20 -9.34
N PHE A 79 -4.68 -15.89 -10.16
CA PHE A 79 -4.74 -15.98 -11.62
C PHE A 79 -4.42 -17.39 -12.16
N ASN A 80 -5.08 -18.39 -11.59
CA ASN A 80 -4.78 -19.82 -11.82
C ASN A 80 -5.80 -20.56 -12.71
N GLY A 81 -6.78 -19.82 -13.25
CA GLY A 81 -7.83 -20.40 -14.09
C GLY A 81 -8.91 -21.14 -13.31
N VAL A 82 -8.79 -21.25 -11.98
CA VAL A 82 -9.77 -21.86 -11.07
C VAL A 82 -10.45 -20.79 -10.21
N ILE A 83 -9.65 -19.96 -9.50
CA ILE A 83 -10.20 -18.85 -8.72
C ILE A 83 -10.52 -17.69 -9.66
N TRP A 84 -9.59 -17.31 -10.55
CA TRP A 84 -9.80 -16.24 -11.52
C TRP A 84 -9.01 -16.49 -12.82
N PRO A 85 -9.51 -16.01 -13.98
CA PRO A 85 -8.77 -16.07 -15.24
C PRO A 85 -7.43 -15.34 -15.16
N ASP A 86 -6.45 -15.81 -15.93
CA ASP A 86 -5.11 -15.22 -15.94
C ASP A 86 -5.05 -13.98 -16.86
N PHE A 87 -5.27 -12.81 -16.30
CA PHE A 87 -5.21 -11.51 -16.99
C PHE A 87 -3.80 -11.05 -17.36
N THR A 88 -2.77 -11.79 -16.95
CA THR A 88 -1.41 -11.61 -17.49
C THR A 88 -1.23 -12.28 -18.87
N ARG A 89 -2.28 -12.96 -19.35
CA ARG A 89 -2.33 -13.65 -20.65
C ARG A 89 -3.60 -13.33 -21.45
N LEU A 90 -4.60 -12.75 -20.80
CA LEU A 90 -5.87 -12.42 -21.41
C LEU A 90 -5.96 -10.91 -21.70
N PRO A 91 -6.71 -10.51 -22.74
CA PRO A 91 -7.43 -11.36 -23.72
C PRO A 91 -6.52 -12.02 -24.75
N ASP A 92 -5.27 -11.54 -24.86
CA ASP A 92 -4.24 -12.03 -25.78
C ASP A 92 -2.89 -11.98 -25.06
N PRO A 93 -2.08 -13.04 -25.10
CA PRO A 93 -0.75 -13.06 -24.47
C PRO A 93 0.22 -12.00 -24.99
N VAL A 94 0.00 -11.46 -26.19
CA VAL A 94 0.82 -10.38 -26.78
C VAL A 94 0.37 -9.00 -26.27
N ALA A 95 -0.91 -8.87 -25.92
CA ALA A 95 -1.50 -7.64 -25.40
C ALA A 95 -2.42 -7.94 -24.20
N PRO A 96 -1.85 -8.42 -23.07
CA PRO A 96 -2.63 -8.75 -21.88
C PRO A 96 -3.13 -7.49 -21.17
N VAL A 97 -4.09 -7.66 -20.25
CA VAL A 97 -4.59 -6.55 -19.43
C VAL A 97 -3.61 -6.12 -18.37
N MET A 98 -2.86 -7.07 -17.82
CA MET A 98 -1.88 -6.86 -16.76
C MET A 98 -0.50 -7.42 -17.13
N ALA A 99 0.54 -6.81 -16.61
CA ALA A 99 1.91 -7.32 -16.68
C ALA A 99 2.54 -7.32 -15.30
N PHE A 100 3.06 -8.46 -14.87
CA PHE A 100 3.77 -8.58 -13.60
C PHE A 100 5.21 -8.07 -13.73
N VAL A 101 5.58 -7.15 -12.86
CA VAL A 101 6.90 -6.50 -12.83
C VAL A 101 7.50 -6.72 -11.44
N PRO A 102 8.46 -7.64 -11.28
CA PRO A 102 9.09 -7.84 -9.99
C PRO A 102 9.87 -6.61 -9.55
N VAL A 103 9.84 -6.33 -8.26
CA VAL A 103 10.64 -5.28 -7.61
C VAL A 103 11.44 -5.86 -6.45
N GLU A 104 12.49 -5.15 -6.06
CA GLU A 104 13.38 -5.51 -4.97
C GLU A 104 13.39 -4.43 -3.89
N LEU A 105 13.70 -4.82 -2.67
CA LEU A 105 13.85 -3.88 -1.54
C LEU A 105 14.88 -2.79 -1.86
N GLY A 106 14.52 -1.54 -1.61
CA GLY A 106 15.33 -0.36 -1.89
C GLY A 106 15.32 0.09 -3.37
N GLN A 107 14.70 -0.68 -4.26
CA GLN A 107 14.54 -0.26 -5.65
C GLN A 107 13.62 0.97 -5.75
N THR A 108 13.94 1.87 -6.67
CA THR A 108 13.09 3.00 -7.04
C THR A 108 12.60 2.81 -8.48
N VAL A 109 11.28 2.84 -8.66
CA VAL A 109 10.59 2.62 -9.94
C VAL A 109 9.91 3.90 -10.39
N GLN A 110 10.04 4.24 -11.66
CA GLN A 110 9.26 5.33 -12.26
C GLN A 110 7.91 4.81 -12.75
N ALA A 111 6.83 5.48 -12.35
CA ALA A 111 5.46 5.20 -12.77
C ALA A 111 4.78 6.53 -13.18
N GLY A 112 4.68 6.79 -14.48
CA GLY A 112 4.24 8.09 -14.99
C GLY A 112 5.14 9.22 -14.50
N ASP A 113 4.52 10.25 -13.91
CA ASP A 113 5.22 11.40 -13.30
C ASP A 113 5.67 11.15 -11.86
N HIS A 114 5.50 9.92 -11.35
CA HIS A 114 5.83 9.54 -9.99
C HIS A 114 7.05 8.63 -9.93
N TRP A 115 7.70 8.67 -8.77
CA TRP A 115 8.74 7.72 -8.39
C TRP A 115 8.31 7.00 -7.12
N VAL A 116 8.48 5.68 -7.11
CA VAL A 116 8.06 4.80 -6.03
C VAL A 116 9.27 4.01 -5.55
N GLU A 117 9.66 4.20 -4.29
CA GLU A 117 10.72 3.42 -3.64
C GLU A 117 10.10 2.30 -2.82
N VAL A 118 10.69 1.12 -2.91
CA VAL A 118 10.29 -0.08 -2.16
C VAL A 118 10.95 -0.06 -0.78
N LEU A 119 10.14 0.06 0.27
CA LEU A 119 10.57 0.15 1.66
C LEU A 119 10.47 -1.19 2.38
N PRO A 120 11.29 -1.44 3.41
CA PRO A 120 11.16 -2.67 4.21
C PRO A 120 9.87 -2.69 5.03
N ALA A 121 9.23 -3.85 5.12
CA ALA A 121 8.16 -4.15 6.06
C ALA A 121 8.48 -5.46 6.80
N ALA A 122 8.04 -5.57 8.06
CA ALA A 122 8.28 -6.73 8.91
C ALA A 122 6.97 -7.46 9.20
N HIS A 123 6.58 -8.39 8.32
CA HIS A 123 5.30 -9.07 8.40
C HIS A 123 5.44 -10.59 8.38
N THR A 124 4.31 -11.31 8.45
CA THR A 124 4.26 -12.79 8.48
C THR A 124 4.55 -13.44 7.14
N VAL A 125 4.39 -12.69 6.05
CA VAL A 125 4.76 -13.06 4.68
C VAL A 125 5.74 -12.03 4.12
N PRO A 126 6.47 -12.30 3.03
CA PRO A 126 7.29 -11.29 2.36
C PRO A 126 6.45 -10.05 2.04
N ALA A 127 6.85 -8.90 2.61
CA ALA A 127 6.09 -7.67 2.56
C ALA A 127 7.00 -6.46 2.37
N VAL A 128 6.44 -5.39 1.81
CA VAL A 128 7.09 -4.10 1.59
C VAL A 128 6.12 -2.95 1.88
N GLY A 129 6.69 -1.79 2.21
CA GLY A 129 6.00 -0.51 2.13
C GLY A 129 6.45 0.26 0.89
N TYR A 130 5.94 1.48 0.73
CA TYR A 130 6.28 2.34 -0.40
C TYR A 130 6.44 3.79 0.02
N ALA A 131 7.44 4.48 -0.57
CA ALA A 131 7.53 5.94 -0.54
C ALA A 131 7.31 6.47 -1.96
N VAL A 132 6.44 7.45 -2.11
CA VAL A 132 6.02 8.00 -3.41
C VAL A 132 6.31 9.49 -3.48
N TRP A 133 6.91 9.91 -4.58
CA TRP A 133 7.15 11.32 -4.93
C TRP A 133 6.56 11.62 -6.29
N ARG A 134 6.07 12.83 -6.46
CA ARG A 134 5.78 13.38 -7.78
C ARG A 134 6.99 14.12 -8.35
N GLY A 135 7.24 14.00 -9.63
CA GLY A 135 8.39 14.63 -10.30
C GLY A 135 9.73 13.97 -9.97
N THR A 136 10.75 14.74 -9.60
CA THR A 136 12.07 14.19 -9.30
C THR A 136 12.10 13.51 -7.93
N PRO A 137 12.69 12.31 -7.80
CA PRO A 137 12.80 11.63 -6.51
C PRO A 137 13.51 12.51 -5.48
N ARG A 138 12.95 12.56 -4.27
CA ARG A 138 13.51 13.31 -3.13
C ARG A 138 13.62 14.83 -3.32
N SER A 139 12.95 15.39 -4.33
CA SER A 139 12.88 16.84 -4.53
C SER A 139 11.76 17.52 -3.73
N ALA A 140 10.85 16.72 -3.17
CA ALA A 140 9.72 17.11 -2.34
C ALA A 140 9.52 16.09 -1.23
N PRO A 141 8.74 16.40 -0.18
CA PRO A 141 8.37 15.42 0.84
C PRO A 141 7.62 14.23 0.25
N ALA A 142 7.95 13.01 0.73
CA ALA A 142 7.33 11.77 0.29
C ALA A 142 5.98 11.52 0.96
N TRP A 143 5.03 10.94 0.23
CA TRP A 143 3.98 10.14 0.83
C TRP A 143 4.54 8.74 1.11
N VAL A 144 4.35 8.25 2.34
CA VAL A 144 4.88 6.95 2.77
C VAL A 144 3.74 6.08 3.27
N TYR A 145 3.71 4.83 2.82
CA TYR A 145 2.85 3.78 3.36
C TYR A 145 3.72 2.62 3.85
N SER A 146 3.55 2.25 5.12
CA SER A 146 4.33 1.18 5.74
C SER A 146 4.05 -0.22 5.16
N GLY A 147 2.88 -0.43 4.52
CA GLY A 147 2.28 -1.74 4.42
C GLY A 147 1.95 -2.27 5.82
N ASP A 148 1.61 -3.56 5.92
CA ASP A 148 1.43 -4.23 7.20
C ASP A 148 2.81 -4.57 7.78
N THR A 149 3.03 -4.20 9.03
CA THR A 149 4.33 -4.36 9.68
C THR A 149 4.21 -4.36 11.21
N GLY A 150 4.92 -5.25 11.86
CA GLY A 150 5.26 -5.08 13.28
C GLY A 150 6.42 -4.09 13.46
N PRO A 151 7.04 -4.05 14.65
CA PRO A 151 8.20 -3.22 14.92
C PRO A 151 9.31 -3.45 13.88
N ASN A 152 9.81 -2.36 13.25
CA ASN A 152 10.65 -2.45 12.07
C ASN A 152 11.78 -1.41 12.03
N PRO A 153 12.89 -1.65 12.72
CA PRO A 153 14.03 -0.73 12.75
C PRO A 153 14.58 -0.36 11.37
N ALA A 154 14.48 -1.27 10.38
CA ALA A 154 14.97 -1.03 9.04
C ALA A 154 14.14 0.04 8.29
N LEU A 155 12.82 0.08 8.52
CA LEU A 155 11.96 1.13 7.99
C LEU A 155 12.38 2.49 8.54
N TRP A 156 12.54 2.61 9.85
CA TRP A 156 12.88 3.88 10.50
C TRP A 156 14.27 4.38 10.12
N LEU A 157 15.24 3.47 10.01
CA LEU A 157 16.56 3.81 9.48
C LEU A 157 16.46 4.39 8.06
N ARG A 158 15.56 3.86 7.23
CA ARG A 158 15.34 4.40 5.89
C ARG A 158 14.62 5.74 5.93
N LEU A 159 13.56 5.89 6.72
CA LEU A 159 12.78 7.12 6.85
C LEU A 159 13.58 8.27 7.44
N SER A 160 14.55 8.01 8.32
CA SER A 160 15.44 9.07 8.86
C SER A 160 16.26 9.80 7.77
N ASN A 161 16.41 9.18 6.60
CA ASN A 161 17.09 9.74 5.43
C ASN A 161 16.12 10.26 4.35
N LEU A 162 14.84 10.35 4.66
CA LEU A 162 13.80 10.89 3.77
C LEU A 162 13.14 12.11 4.39
N GLU A 163 12.68 13.02 3.57
CA GLU A 163 11.71 14.01 3.98
C GLU A 163 10.31 13.41 3.82
N VAL A 164 9.67 13.09 4.97
CA VAL A 164 8.35 12.47 5.00
C VAL A 164 7.30 13.57 5.12
N GLY A 165 6.47 13.72 4.11
CA GLY A 165 5.36 14.68 4.09
C GLY A 165 4.12 14.14 4.80
N ALA A 166 3.82 12.87 4.55
CA ALA A 166 2.76 12.13 5.23
C ALA A 166 3.17 10.67 5.39
N LEU A 167 2.90 10.11 6.56
CA LEU A 167 3.09 8.69 6.86
C LEU A 167 1.74 8.03 7.07
N VAL A 168 1.42 7.05 6.25
CA VAL A 168 0.32 6.11 6.50
C VAL A 168 0.93 4.86 7.12
N ILE A 169 0.51 4.52 8.34
CA ILE A 169 1.03 3.37 9.09
C ILE A 169 -0.11 2.57 9.69
N GLU A 170 0.06 1.27 9.70
CA GLU A 170 -0.91 0.37 10.29
C GLU A 170 -0.85 0.39 11.81
N THR A 171 -1.99 0.14 12.47
CA THR A 171 -2.09 -0.18 13.89
C THR A 171 -3.33 -1.04 14.08
N ALA A 172 -3.16 -2.35 14.01
CA ALA A 172 -4.29 -3.26 13.84
C ALA A 172 -5.02 -3.57 15.16
N PHE A 173 -4.30 -3.58 16.27
CA PHE A 173 -4.76 -4.11 17.57
C PHE A 173 -4.72 -3.04 18.66
N ARG A 174 -5.41 -3.30 19.77
CA ARG A 174 -5.31 -2.50 21.00
C ARG A 174 -4.12 -2.95 21.84
N ASP A 175 -3.76 -2.18 22.87
CA ASP A 175 -2.64 -2.49 23.74
C ASP A 175 -2.87 -3.76 24.58
N ASP A 176 -4.12 -4.09 24.92
CA ASP A 176 -4.45 -5.34 25.62
C ASP A 176 -4.37 -6.59 24.72
N GLU A 177 -4.20 -6.41 23.42
CA GLU A 177 -3.96 -7.46 22.41
C GLU A 177 -2.49 -7.51 21.94
N HIS A 178 -1.55 -6.94 22.69
CA HIS A 178 -0.13 -6.83 22.33
C HIS A 178 0.50 -8.17 21.90
N GLU A 179 0.20 -9.27 22.59
CA GLU A 179 0.71 -10.60 22.23
C GLU A 179 0.23 -11.05 20.85
N LEU A 180 -1.02 -10.71 20.50
CA LEU A 180 -1.57 -11.00 19.18
C LEU A 180 -0.93 -10.13 18.10
N ALA A 181 -0.68 -8.85 18.41
CA ALA A 181 0.05 -7.94 17.54
C ALA A 181 1.46 -8.50 17.20
N ASP A 182 2.20 -8.96 18.21
CA ASP A 182 3.52 -9.56 18.04
C ASP A 182 3.49 -10.82 17.16
N ILE A 183 2.59 -11.76 17.45
CA ILE A 183 2.48 -13.03 16.72
C ILE A 183 2.10 -12.77 15.24
N SER A 184 1.17 -11.85 15.00
CA SER A 184 0.69 -11.54 13.65
C SER A 184 1.54 -10.50 12.94
N ARG A 185 2.56 -9.94 13.61
CA ARG A 185 3.45 -8.89 13.11
C ARG A 185 2.69 -7.67 12.61
N HIS A 186 1.85 -7.16 13.49
CA HIS A 186 1.19 -5.88 13.39
C HIS A 186 1.61 -4.97 14.56
N LEU A 187 1.13 -3.73 14.55
CA LEU A 187 1.35 -2.80 15.64
C LEU A 187 0.09 -2.69 16.54
N CYS A 188 0.35 -2.42 17.83
CA CYS A 188 -0.59 -1.82 18.75
C CYS A 188 -0.13 -0.39 19.13
N PRO A 189 -0.98 0.43 19.79
CA PRO A 189 -0.63 1.82 20.13
C PRO A 189 0.69 1.99 20.88
N ALA A 190 0.99 1.16 21.88
CA ALA A 190 2.23 1.24 22.63
C ALA A 190 3.47 1.01 21.73
N GLN A 191 3.41 0.03 20.83
CA GLN A 191 4.47 -0.23 19.86
C GLN A 191 4.59 0.91 18.86
N LEU A 192 3.47 1.42 18.32
CA LEU A 192 3.46 2.57 17.43
C LEU A 192 4.17 3.78 18.07
N GLY A 193 3.91 4.07 19.35
CA GLY A 193 4.56 5.16 20.06
C GLY A 193 6.08 5.03 20.12
N VAL A 194 6.58 3.82 20.35
CA VAL A 194 8.03 3.50 20.34
C VAL A 194 8.59 3.69 18.93
N GLU A 195 7.89 3.20 17.93
CA GLU A 195 8.30 3.29 16.53
C GLU A 195 8.33 4.75 16.05
N LEU A 196 7.29 5.54 16.30
CA LEU A 196 7.21 6.96 15.90
C LEU A 196 8.27 7.85 16.55
N ALA A 197 8.81 7.48 17.71
CA ALA A 197 9.93 8.19 18.34
C ALA A 197 11.19 8.25 17.46
N ASN A 198 11.33 7.37 16.47
CA ASN A 198 12.40 7.39 15.49
C ASN A 198 12.22 8.45 14.39
N LEU A 199 11.04 9.03 14.25
CA LEU A 199 10.75 10.07 13.28
C LEU A 199 10.89 11.45 13.94
N VAL A 200 12.04 12.10 13.74
CA VAL A 200 12.44 13.31 14.49
C VAL A 200 11.62 14.55 14.10
N ARG A 201 11.22 14.67 12.83
CA ARG A 201 10.48 15.82 12.34
C ARG A 201 8.97 15.65 12.59
N PRO A 202 8.26 16.72 13.06
CA PRO A 202 6.80 16.68 13.09
C PRO A 202 6.23 16.26 11.72
N THR A 203 5.37 15.26 11.74
CA THR A 203 4.84 14.65 10.52
C THR A 203 3.35 14.39 10.70
N ASP A 204 2.60 14.49 9.62
CA ASP A 204 1.21 14.02 9.58
C ASP A 204 1.20 12.51 9.46
N VAL A 205 0.68 11.85 10.48
CA VAL A 205 0.60 10.39 10.58
C VAL A 205 -0.86 9.95 10.48
N TYR A 206 -1.13 9.06 9.56
CA TYR A 206 -2.45 8.53 9.30
C TYR A 206 -2.50 7.05 9.65
N ILE A 207 -3.39 6.70 10.59
CA ILE A 207 -3.53 5.32 11.06
C ILE A 207 -4.50 4.56 10.16
N THR A 208 -4.06 3.40 9.68
CA THR A 208 -4.87 2.49 8.88
C THR A 208 -4.88 1.08 9.49
N HIS A 209 -5.60 0.16 8.87
CA HIS A 209 -5.67 -1.26 9.24
C HIS A 209 -6.26 -1.54 10.64
N ILE A 210 -6.89 -0.57 11.30
CA ILE A 210 -7.58 -0.80 12.58
C ILE A 210 -8.70 -1.81 12.37
N LYS A 211 -8.82 -2.78 13.28
CA LYS A 211 -9.88 -3.78 13.20
C LYS A 211 -11.28 -3.13 13.26
N PRO A 212 -12.26 -3.66 12.53
CA PRO A 212 -13.63 -3.11 12.53
C PRO A 212 -14.21 -3.01 13.95
N GLY A 213 -14.72 -1.82 14.28
CA GLY A 213 -15.30 -1.52 15.61
C GLY A 213 -14.30 -1.02 16.65
N GLU A 214 -12.98 -1.07 16.40
CA GLU A 214 -11.95 -0.71 17.37
C GLU A 214 -11.36 0.70 17.19
N VAL A 215 -11.82 1.46 16.20
CA VAL A 215 -11.23 2.76 15.85
C VAL A 215 -11.18 3.72 17.03
N GLU A 216 -12.27 3.86 17.79
CA GLU A 216 -12.34 4.78 18.93
C GLU A 216 -11.38 4.35 20.04
N ALA A 217 -11.30 3.04 20.33
CA ALA A 217 -10.44 2.50 21.39
C ALA A 217 -8.96 2.67 21.03
N VAL A 218 -8.53 2.23 19.83
CA VAL A 218 -7.16 2.36 19.34
C VAL A 218 -6.73 3.81 19.31
N MET A 219 -7.55 4.72 18.79
CA MET A 219 -7.22 6.14 18.72
C MET A 219 -7.19 6.82 20.09
N ALA A 220 -8.00 6.36 21.07
CA ALA A 220 -7.91 6.83 22.44
C ALA A 220 -6.58 6.43 23.10
N GLU A 221 -6.13 5.18 22.91
CA GLU A 221 -4.84 4.68 23.41
C GLU A 221 -3.66 5.43 22.74
N ILE A 222 -3.71 5.68 21.42
CA ILE A 222 -2.72 6.49 20.73
C ILE A 222 -2.68 7.93 21.26
N SER A 223 -3.85 8.54 21.48
CA SER A 223 -3.97 9.93 21.96
C SER A 223 -3.48 10.12 23.39
N ALA A 224 -3.45 9.06 24.19
CA ALA A 224 -2.89 9.07 25.54
C ALA A 224 -1.37 9.13 25.56
N GLN A 225 -0.71 8.91 24.43
CA GLN A 225 0.74 8.96 24.31
C GLN A 225 1.24 10.37 23.98
N SER A 226 2.42 10.69 24.50
CA SER A 226 3.08 11.96 24.22
C SER A 226 3.80 11.87 22.86
N THR A 227 3.36 12.66 21.90
CA THR A 227 4.02 12.71 20.59
C THR A 227 3.99 14.14 20.03
N HIS A 228 4.95 14.46 19.16
CA HIS A 228 4.98 15.73 18.43
C HIS A 228 4.37 15.60 17.01
N HIS A 229 3.89 14.42 16.65
CA HIS A 229 3.24 14.17 15.38
C HIS A 229 1.74 14.49 15.46
N ARG A 230 1.15 14.85 14.33
CA ARG A 230 -0.30 14.95 14.19
C ARG A 230 -0.85 13.61 13.73
N ILE A 231 -1.52 12.89 14.61
CA ILE A 231 -2.02 11.54 14.32
C ILE A 231 -3.53 11.59 14.09
N THR A 232 -3.97 10.94 12.99
CA THR A 232 -5.38 10.90 12.58
C THR A 232 -5.72 9.50 12.05
N ALA A 233 -6.89 8.95 12.42
CA ALA A 233 -7.38 7.73 11.79
C ALA A 233 -7.79 8.01 10.33
N LEU A 234 -7.39 7.14 9.41
CA LEU A 234 -7.89 7.19 8.04
C LEU A 234 -9.32 6.65 7.97
N VAL A 235 -10.12 7.31 7.16
CA VAL A 235 -11.47 6.86 6.82
C VAL A 235 -11.55 6.61 5.31
N THR A 236 -12.41 5.68 4.92
CA THR A 236 -12.66 5.39 3.51
C THR A 236 -13.10 6.65 2.76
N GLY A 237 -12.54 6.88 1.59
CA GLY A 237 -12.81 8.05 0.76
C GLY A 237 -12.10 9.34 1.18
N ALA A 238 -11.24 9.30 2.21
CA ALA A 238 -10.41 10.44 2.57
C ALA A 238 -9.45 10.81 1.43
N THR A 239 -9.27 12.12 1.20
CA THR A 239 -8.30 12.65 0.25
C THR A 239 -7.18 13.36 1.00
N LEU A 240 -5.95 12.96 0.74
CA LEU A 240 -4.75 13.59 1.29
C LEU A 240 -4.12 14.46 0.20
N ASN A 241 -3.99 15.76 0.48
CA ASN A 241 -3.28 16.68 -0.39
C ASN A 241 -1.90 16.95 0.22
N LEU A 242 -0.85 16.45 -0.40
CA LEU A 242 0.51 16.82 -0.03
C LEU A 242 0.81 18.18 -0.63
N ALA A 243 1.16 19.15 0.20
CA ALA A 243 1.66 20.42 -0.29
C ALA A 243 2.97 20.14 -1.05
N GLY A 244 2.95 20.40 -2.35
CA GLY A 244 4.13 20.35 -3.22
C GLY A 244 5.04 21.54 -3.01
#